data_de9445730215a705045a7ffaff575d00
#
_entry.id   de9445730215a705045a7ffaff575d00
#
_cell.length_a   1.000
_cell.length_b   1.000
_cell.length_c   1.000
_cell.angle_alpha   90.00
_cell.angle_beta   90.00
_cell.angle_gamma   90.00
#
_symmetry.space_group_name_H-M   'P 1'
#
loop_
_entity.id
_entity.type
_entity.pdbx_description
1 polymer ?
#
loop_
_entity_poly.entity_id
_entity_poly.type
_entity_poly.pdbx_seq_one_letter_code
_entity_poly.pdbx_strand_id
1 'polypeptide(L)'
;MFEDMHYATMAIIAINVLVSLKGFNNNHFFERYKFQVGAISAGQKERMFTSGFLHVDFAHLFFNMFTLFFFAPVVIEWLNPIQFVIIYIVSLAAGSLLGMVFHKNEPYYSAVGASGAVTGILYAAILLEPQMRLGFMFIPIPVPAYVFGI
;
A
#
# COMPACT_ATOMS: atom_id res chain seq x y z
N MET A 1 -13.05 18.28 -4.98
CA MET A 1 -11.86 17.45 -4.69
C MET A 1 -12.13 16.43 -3.56
N PHE A 2 -12.79 16.78 -2.46
CA PHE A 2 -13.15 15.80 -1.41
C PHE A 2 -14.51 15.12 -1.65
N GLU A 3 -15.40 15.72 -2.45
CA GLU A 3 -16.72 15.15 -2.80
C GLU A 3 -16.62 13.93 -3.73
N ASP A 4 -15.51 13.79 -4.45
CA ASP A 4 -15.29 12.70 -5.41
C ASP A 4 -14.54 11.51 -4.80
N MET A 5 -14.12 11.60 -3.52
CA MET A 5 -13.38 10.52 -2.89
C MET A 5 -14.32 9.41 -2.40
N HIS A 6 -14.20 8.24 -3.03
CA HIS A 6 -15.05 7.11 -2.70
C HIS A 6 -14.83 6.62 -1.26
N TYR A 7 -15.92 6.24 -0.57
CA TYR A 7 -15.88 5.74 0.80
C TYR A 7 -14.89 4.60 1.03
N ALA A 8 -14.69 3.72 0.04
CA ALA A 8 -13.70 2.64 0.14
C ALA A 8 -12.27 3.17 0.28
N THR A 9 -11.89 4.20 -0.49
CA THR A 9 -10.57 4.84 -0.39
C THR A 9 -10.41 5.51 0.98
N MET A 10 -11.42 6.25 1.42
CA MET A 10 -11.41 6.91 2.73
C MET A 10 -11.25 5.91 3.87
N ALA A 11 -11.98 4.78 3.81
CA ALA A 11 -11.90 3.73 4.82
C ALA A 11 -10.51 3.11 4.89
N ILE A 12 -9.90 2.78 3.74
CA ILE A 12 -8.55 2.22 3.70
C ILE A 12 -7.52 3.22 4.23
N ILE A 13 -7.59 4.48 3.84
CA ILE A 13 -6.71 5.54 4.36
C ILE A 13 -6.87 5.66 5.88
N ALA A 14 -8.10 5.74 6.37
CA ALA A 14 -8.39 5.86 7.80
C ALA A 14 -7.83 4.68 8.60
N ILE A 15 -8.00 3.44 8.12
CA ILE A 15 -7.45 2.24 8.77
C ILE A 15 -5.92 2.31 8.83
N ASN A 16 -5.25 2.63 7.71
CA ASN A 16 -3.80 2.78 7.66
C ASN A 16 -3.30 3.85 8.65
N VAL A 17 -3.94 5.01 8.69
CA VAL A 17 -3.58 6.10 9.60
C VAL A 17 -3.76 5.67 11.06
N LEU A 18 -4.91 5.11 11.43
CA LEU A 18 -5.20 4.71 12.82
C LEU A 18 -4.24 3.61 13.29
N VAL A 19 -4.00 2.59 12.47
CA VAL A 19 -3.10 1.48 12.81
C VAL A 19 -1.66 1.97 12.93
N SER A 20 -1.21 2.83 12.01
CA SER A 20 0.15 3.40 12.06
C SER A 20 0.36 4.32 13.24
N LEU A 21 -0.59 5.20 13.56
CA LEU A 21 -0.51 6.05 14.75
C LEU A 21 -0.44 5.23 16.04
N LYS A 22 -1.18 4.12 16.10
CA LYS A 22 -1.06 3.18 17.22
C LYS A 22 0.32 2.54 17.28
N GLY A 23 0.86 2.14 16.13
CA GLY A 23 2.22 1.57 16.02
C GLY A 23 3.30 2.55 16.44
N PHE A 24 3.21 3.83 16.07
CA PHE A 24 4.15 4.89 16.47
C PHE A 24 4.17 5.12 17.97
N ASN A 25 3.05 4.95 18.64
CA ASN A 25 2.91 5.18 20.08
C ASN A 25 3.06 3.91 20.93
N ASN A 26 3.14 2.73 20.32
CA ASN A 26 3.19 1.45 21.04
C ASN A 26 4.11 0.46 20.33
N ASN A 27 5.36 0.39 20.79
CA ASN A 27 6.38 -0.49 20.23
C ASN A 27 5.98 -1.98 20.31
N HIS A 28 5.31 -2.41 21.40
CA HIS A 28 4.84 -3.79 21.53
C HIS A 28 3.82 -4.14 20.43
N PHE A 29 2.89 -3.24 20.17
CA PHE A 29 1.92 -3.38 19.06
C PHE A 29 2.65 -3.46 17.71
N PHE A 30 3.57 -2.55 17.44
CA PHE A 30 4.36 -2.54 16.21
C PHE A 30 5.10 -3.86 16.00
N GLU A 31 5.87 -4.31 16.99
CA GLU A 31 6.63 -5.56 16.96
C GLU A 31 5.74 -6.79 16.79
N ARG A 32 4.54 -6.79 17.39
CA ARG A 32 3.58 -7.91 17.32
C ARG A 32 2.98 -8.08 15.93
N TYR A 33 2.80 -7.01 15.17
CA TYR A 33 2.04 -7.01 13.90
C TYR A 33 2.88 -6.73 12.66
N LYS A 34 4.17 -6.37 12.79
CA LYS A 34 5.06 -6.22 11.64
C LYS A 34 5.29 -7.56 10.93
N PHE A 35 5.55 -7.52 9.64
CA PHE A 35 6.03 -8.67 8.88
C PHE A 35 7.37 -9.12 9.45
N GLN A 36 7.52 -10.40 9.74
CA GLN A 36 8.77 -10.99 10.14
C GLN A 36 8.81 -12.46 9.72
N VAL A 37 9.79 -12.83 8.91
CA VAL A 37 9.88 -14.15 8.28
C VAL A 37 9.84 -15.28 9.32
N GLY A 38 10.64 -15.19 10.36
CA GLY A 38 10.70 -16.22 11.41
C GLY A 38 9.37 -16.41 12.15
N ALA A 39 8.69 -15.32 12.50
CA ALA A 39 7.40 -15.36 13.18
C ALA A 39 6.30 -15.93 12.28
N ILE A 40 6.28 -15.56 11.00
CA ILE A 40 5.32 -16.09 10.00
C ILE A 40 5.55 -17.60 9.80
N SER A 41 6.81 -18.01 9.68
CA SER A 41 7.18 -19.43 9.54
C SER A 41 6.81 -20.24 10.78
N ALA A 42 6.83 -19.62 11.98
CA ALA A 42 6.37 -20.22 13.23
C ALA A 42 4.83 -20.23 13.41
N GLY A 43 4.07 -19.79 12.39
CA GLY A 43 2.60 -19.88 12.36
C GLY A 43 1.85 -18.55 12.51
N GLN A 44 2.53 -17.42 12.74
CA GLN A 44 1.88 -16.10 12.89
C GLN A 44 1.57 -15.47 11.51
N LYS A 45 0.74 -16.16 10.72
CA LYS A 45 0.46 -15.81 9.32
C LYS A 45 -0.31 -14.50 9.14
N GLU A 46 -1.03 -14.07 10.16
CA GLU A 46 -1.73 -12.76 10.17
C GLU A 46 -0.80 -11.59 9.88
N ARG A 47 0.50 -11.71 10.22
CA ARG A 47 1.52 -10.69 9.97
C ARG A 47 1.71 -10.36 8.49
N MET A 48 1.35 -11.28 7.59
CA MET A 48 1.36 -11.05 6.15
C MET A 48 0.37 -9.98 5.71
N PHE A 49 -0.72 -9.79 6.48
CA PHE A 49 -1.74 -8.77 6.21
C PHE A 49 -1.60 -7.56 7.13
N THR A 50 -1.42 -7.78 8.43
CA THR A 50 -1.38 -6.70 9.42
C THR A 50 -0.23 -5.73 9.20
N SER A 51 0.91 -6.22 8.74
CA SER A 51 2.08 -5.40 8.41
C SER A 51 1.82 -4.38 7.30
N GLY A 52 0.88 -4.66 6.41
CA GLY A 52 0.50 -3.77 5.33
C GLY A 52 -0.26 -2.51 5.77
N PHE A 53 -0.64 -2.43 7.04
CA PHE A 53 -1.30 -1.25 7.64
C PHE A 53 -0.41 -0.51 8.63
N LEU A 54 0.80 -1.03 8.92
CA LEU A 54 1.81 -0.38 9.75
C LEU A 54 2.79 0.41 8.86
N HIS A 55 3.38 1.46 9.41
CA HIS A 55 4.44 2.22 8.76
C HIS A 55 5.57 2.50 9.75
N VAL A 56 6.81 2.64 9.25
CA VAL A 56 7.97 2.91 10.11
C VAL A 56 7.96 4.32 10.67
N ASP A 57 7.48 5.28 9.89
CA ASP A 57 7.44 6.69 10.24
C ASP A 57 6.31 7.43 9.50
N PHE A 58 6.17 8.72 9.85
CA PHE A 58 5.13 9.58 9.29
C PHE A 58 5.34 9.83 7.78
N ALA A 59 6.57 9.99 7.31
CA ALA A 59 6.84 10.24 5.89
C ALA A 59 6.44 9.03 5.04
N HIS A 60 6.78 7.82 5.50
CA HIS A 60 6.38 6.57 4.84
C HIS A 60 4.85 6.42 4.77
N LEU A 61 4.14 6.68 5.88
CA LEU A 61 2.68 6.71 5.90
C LEU A 61 2.13 7.75 4.93
N PHE A 62 2.64 8.98 4.99
CA PHE A 62 2.17 10.09 4.16
C PHE A 62 2.29 9.76 2.66
N PHE A 63 3.45 9.30 2.20
CA PHE A 63 3.65 9.02 0.77
C PHE A 63 2.79 7.85 0.28
N ASN A 64 2.58 6.81 1.09
CA ASN A 64 1.65 5.74 0.72
C ASN A 64 0.21 6.24 0.61
N MET A 65 -0.28 6.99 1.59
CA MET A 65 -1.65 7.51 1.58
C MET A 65 -1.85 8.58 0.50
N PHE A 66 -0.85 9.41 0.25
CA PHE A 66 -0.86 10.39 -0.83
C PHE A 66 -0.98 9.70 -2.20
N THR A 67 -0.18 8.70 -2.47
CA THR A 67 -0.24 7.92 -3.70
C THR A 67 -1.61 7.25 -3.85
N LEU A 68 -2.10 6.60 -2.80
CA LEU A 68 -3.41 5.97 -2.82
C LEU A 68 -4.53 6.98 -3.10
N PHE A 69 -4.47 8.15 -2.48
CA PHE A 69 -5.45 9.23 -2.67
C PHE A 69 -5.57 9.65 -4.14
N PHE A 70 -4.45 9.76 -4.85
CA PHE A 70 -4.45 10.21 -6.24
C PHE A 70 -4.83 9.13 -7.24
N PHE A 71 -4.47 7.86 -7.00
CA PHE A 71 -4.66 6.79 -7.98
C PHE A 71 -5.92 5.95 -7.76
N ALA A 72 -6.44 5.88 -6.53
CA ALA A 72 -7.66 5.13 -6.25
C ALA A 72 -8.89 5.62 -7.07
N PRO A 73 -9.13 6.94 -7.25
CA PRO A 73 -10.25 7.41 -8.07
C PRO A 73 -10.21 6.89 -9.50
N VAL A 74 -9.03 6.85 -10.13
CA VAL A 74 -8.86 6.31 -11.50
C VAL A 74 -9.32 4.86 -11.58
N VAL A 75 -8.84 4.02 -10.63
CA VAL A 75 -9.21 2.60 -10.62
C VAL A 75 -10.70 2.41 -10.35
N ILE A 76 -11.28 3.19 -9.45
CA ILE A 76 -12.70 3.10 -9.10
C ILE A 76 -13.58 3.54 -10.26
N GLU A 77 -13.20 4.58 -10.99
CA GLU A 77 -13.94 5.10 -12.15
C GLU A 77 -13.97 4.09 -13.30
N TRP A 78 -12.84 3.48 -13.63
CA TRP A 78 -12.74 2.50 -14.71
C TRP A 78 -13.29 1.12 -14.37
N LEU A 79 -13.18 0.71 -13.12
CA LEU A 79 -13.63 -0.61 -12.69
C LEU A 79 -14.88 -0.49 -11.78
N ASN A 80 -14.71 -0.47 -10.49
CA ASN A 80 -15.69 -0.15 -9.45
C ASN A 80 -15.01 -0.25 -8.07
N PRO A 81 -15.70 0.17 -6.98
CA PRO A 81 -15.12 0.11 -5.64
C PRO A 81 -14.76 -1.30 -5.14
N ILE A 82 -15.50 -2.31 -5.53
CA ILE A 82 -15.24 -3.70 -5.11
C ILE A 82 -13.96 -4.20 -5.75
N GLN A 83 -13.79 -3.98 -7.06
CA GLN A 83 -12.57 -4.37 -7.79
C GLN A 83 -11.34 -3.60 -7.28
N PHE A 84 -11.49 -2.33 -6.95
CA PHE A 84 -10.43 -1.55 -6.27
C PHE A 84 -9.98 -2.22 -4.97
N VAL A 85 -10.91 -2.59 -4.08
CA VAL A 85 -10.58 -3.27 -2.81
C VAL A 85 -9.91 -4.63 -3.08
N ILE A 86 -10.41 -5.39 -4.04
CA ILE A 86 -9.80 -6.67 -4.42
C ILE A 86 -8.36 -6.48 -4.89
N ILE A 87 -8.11 -5.53 -5.79
CA ILE A 87 -6.74 -5.23 -6.27
C ILE A 87 -5.84 -4.85 -5.09
N TYR A 88 -6.31 -3.97 -4.19
CA TYR A 88 -5.56 -3.57 -3.01
C TYR A 88 -5.15 -4.77 -2.14
N ILE A 89 -6.10 -5.63 -1.78
CA ILE A 89 -5.86 -6.79 -0.90
C ILE A 89 -5.00 -7.86 -1.59
N VAL A 90 -5.26 -8.15 -2.88
CA VAL A 90 -4.48 -9.13 -3.64
C VAL A 90 -3.04 -8.66 -3.82
N SER A 91 -2.82 -7.39 -4.12
CA SER A 91 -1.48 -6.81 -4.26
C SER A 91 -0.72 -6.80 -2.94
N LEU A 92 -1.40 -6.52 -1.82
CA LEU A 92 -0.83 -6.62 -0.47
C LEU A 92 -0.38 -8.06 -0.18
N ALA A 93 -1.26 -9.04 -0.42
CA ALA A 93 -0.96 -10.45 -0.21
C ALA A 93 0.19 -10.93 -1.10
N ALA A 94 0.20 -10.55 -2.38
CA ALA A 94 1.26 -10.88 -3.32
C ALA A 94 2.62 -10.30 -2.89
N GLY A 95 2.65 -9.04 -2.45
CA GLY A 95 3.86 -8.42 -1.90
C GLY A 95 4.40 -9.16 -0.69
N SER A 96 3.53 -9.56 0.23
CA SER A 96 3.91 -10.35 1.41
C SER A 96 4.41 -11.75 1.04
N LEU A 97 3.77 -12.43 0.08
CA LEU A 97 4.22 -13.74 -0.42
C LEU A 97 5.60 -13.64 -1.06
N LEU A 98 5.84 -12.62 -1.89
CA LEU A 98 7.15 -12.38 -2.49
C LEU A 98 8.21 -12.10 -1.41
N GLY A 99 7.88 -11.32 -0.39
CA GLY A 99 8.74 -11.10 0.77
C GLY A 99 9.14 -12.42 1.45
N MET A 100 8.19 -13.34 1.65
CA MET A 100 8.48 -14.67 2.21
C MET A 100 9.39 -15.50 1.29
N VAL A 101 9.17 -15.46 -0.02
CA VAL A 101 9.96 -16.23 -0.99
C VAL A 101 11.40 -15.70 -1.06
N PHE A 102 11.58 -14.39 -1.18
CA PHE A 102 12.90 -13.79 -1.33
C PHE A 102 13.74 -13.84 -0.05
N HIS A 103 13.11 -13.70 1.10
CA HIS A 103 13.77 -13.65 2.41
C HIS A 103 13.59 -14.92 3.25
N LYS A 104 13.23 -16.05 2.63
CA LYS A 104 12.94 -17.32 3.32
C LYS A 104 14.06 -17.81 4.24
N ASN A 105 15.31 -17.47 3.97
CA ASN A 105 16.49 -17.85 4.76
C ASN A 105 16.91 -16.77 5.76
N GLU A 106 16.13 -15.71 5.90
CA GLU A 106 16.40 -14.54 6.76
C GLU A 106 15.33 -14.39 7.85
N PRO A 107 15.37 -15.20 8.92
CA PRO A 107 14.28 -15.24 9.92
C PRO A 107 14.04 -13.90 10.61
N TYR A 108 15.07 -13.04 10.68
CA TYR A 108 14.98 -11.70 11.29
C TYR A 108 14.56 -10.61 10.32
N TYR A 109 14.47 -10.91 9.00
CA TYR A 109 13.97 -9.95 8.04
C TYR A 109 12.57 -9.49 8.43
N SER A 110 12.37 -8.18 8.47
CA SER A 110 11.08 -7.56 8.80
C SER A 110 10.76 -6.40 7.87
N ALA A 111 9.47 -6.19 7.64
CA ALA A 111 8.95 -5.12 6.80
C ALA A 111 7.60 -4.64 7.32
N VAL A 112 7.25 -3.42 6.96
CA VAL A 112 5.93 -2.82 7.16
C VAL A 112 5.62 -1.87 6.01
N GLY A 113 4.35 -1.59 5.80
CA GLY A 113 3.88 -0.57 4.85
C GLY A 113 2.84 -1.09 3.88
N ALA A 114 1.97 -0.19 3.47
CA ALA A 114 0.97 -0.41 2.44
C ALA A 114 1.57 -0.44 1.02
N SER A 115 2.88 -0.29 0.86
CA SER A 115 3.53 -0.06 -0.44
C SER A 115 3.23 -1.14 -1.48
N GLY A 116 3.14 -2.41 -1.09
CA GLY A 116 2.75 -3.48 -2.00
C GLY A 116 1.36 -3.27 -2.60
N ALA A 117 0.37 -2.97 -1.75
CA ALA A 117 -1.00 -2.67 -2.17
C ALA A 117 -1.09 -1.38 -2.98
N VAL A 118 -0.43 -0.33 -2.51
CA VAL A 118 -0.42 1.00 -3.18
C VAL A 118 0.24 0.92 -4.56
N THR A 119 1.33 0.17 -4.69
CA THR A 119 1.98 -0.10 -5.98
C THR A 119 1.02 -0.83 -6.93
N GLY A 120 0.27 -1.81 -6.43
CA GLY A 120 -0.75 -2.49 -7.23
C GLY A 120 -1.83 -1.54 -7.77
N ILE A 121 -2.31 -0.62 -6.94
CA ILE A 121 -3.28 0.41 -7.37
C ILE A 121 -2.66 1.39 -8.36
N LEU A 122 -1.41 1.83 -8.13
CA LEU A 122 -0.67 2.69 -9.06
C LEU A 122 -0.54 2.05 -10.44
N TYR A 123 -0.07 0.79 -10.51
CA TYR A 123 0.07 0.10 -11.79
C TYR A 123 -1.28 -0.20 -12.46
N ALA A 124 -2.33 -0.53 -11.69
CA ALA A 124 -3.67 -0.67 -12.22
C ALA A 124 -4.14 0.65 -12.88
N ALA A 125 -3.95 1.79 -12.22
CA ALA A 125 -4.30 3.10 -12.78
C ALA A 125 -3.50 3.40 -14.06
N ILE A 126 -2.20 3.13 -14.09
CA ILE A 126 -1.35 3.32 -15.28
C ILE A 126 -1.83 2.45 -16.45
N LEU A 127 -2.22 1.20 -16.20
CA LEU A 127 -2.71 0.29 -17.24
C LEU A 127 -4.08 0.70 -17.78
N LEU A 128 -4.95 1.22 -16.91
CA LEU A 128 -6.28 1.68 -17.28
C LEU A 128 -6.25 3.02 -18.02
N GLU A 129 -5.35 3.92 -17.63
CA GLU A 129 -5.21 5.25 -18.20
C GLU A 129 -3.74 5.63 -18.49
N PRO A 130 -3.09 4.96 -19.47
CA PRO A 130 -1.66 5.11 -19.73
C PRO A 130 -1.25 6.51 -20.21
N GLN A 131 -2.21 7.29 -20.74
CA GLN A 131 -1.98 8.68 -21.17
C GLN A 131 -2.16 9.71 -20.04
N MET A 132 -2.55 9.25 -18.84
CA MET A 132 -2.64 10.12 -17.67
C MET A 132 -1.31 10.82 -17.43
N ARG A 133 -1.37 12.14 -17.20
CA ARG A 133 -0.15 12.92 -16.96
C ARG A 133 0.16 12.95 -15.46
N LEU A 134 1.29 12.38 -15.10
CA LEU A 134 1.81 12.42 -13.74
C LEU A 134 2.73 13.64 -13.57
N GLY A 135 2.36 14.54 -12.67
CA GLY A 135 3.22 15.63 -12.23
C GLY A 135 3.92 15.22 -10.93
N PHE A 136 5.24 15.34 -10.87
CA PHE A 136 5.94 15.24 -9.59
C PHE A 136 5.79 16.54 -8.82
N MET A 137 5.66 16.44 -7.49
CA MET A 137 5.48 17.59 -6.59
C MET A 137 6.58 18.65 -6.72
N PHE A 138 7.75 18.29 -7.28
CA PHE A 138 8.90 19.18 -7.46
C PHE A 138 9.36 19.31 -8.93
N ILE A 139 8.69 18.65 -9.87
CA ILE A 139 9.05 18.70 -11.31
C ILE A 139 7.83 19.20 -12.07
N PRO A 140 7.86 20.42 -12.63
CA PRO A 140 6.68 21.02 -13.29
C PRO A 140 6.39 20.47 -14.71
N ILE A 141 7.04 19.38 -15.11
CA ILE A 141 6.86 18.78 -16.43
C ILE A 141 5.95 17.54 -16.26
N PRO A 142 4.71 17.58 -16.79
CA PRO A 142 3.83 16.41 -16.75
C PRO A 142 4.36 15.31 -17.69
N VAL A 143 4.63 14.14 -17.12
CA VAL A 143 5.13 12.97 -17.86
C VAL A 143 3.99 11.96 -17.99
N PRO A 144 3.79 11.33 -19.18
CA PRO A 144 2.79 10.28 -19.33
C PRO A 144 3.02 9.10 -18.39
N ALA A 145 1.95 8.56 -17.82
CA ALA A 145 2.03 7.52 -16.79
C ALA A 145 2.75 6.24 -17.25
N TYR A 146 2.63 5.88 -18.54
CA TYR A 146 3.30 4.69 -19.09
C TYR A 146 4.83 4.74 -18.99
N VAL A 147 5.44 5.94 -18.89
CA VAL A 147 6.90 6.08 -18.72
C VAL A 147 7.38 5.56 -17.36
N PHE A 148 6.49 5.53 -16.36
CA PHE A 148 6.79 5.01 -15.02
C PHE A 148 6.49 3.52 -14.87
N GLY A 149 5.76 2.93 -15.82
CA GLY A 149 5.37 1.52 -15.79
C GLY A 149 6.30 0.57 -16.54
N ILE A 150 7.40 1.09 -17.12
CA ILE A 150 8.36 0.30 -17.89
C ILE A 150 9.51 -0.16 -16.99
#